data_d2b868fbe968e2b213949d92c962313d
#
_entry.id   d2b868fbe968e2b213949d92c962313d
#
_cell.length_a   1.000
_cell.length_b   1.000
_cell.length_c   1.000
_cell.angle_alpha   90.00
_cell.angle_beta   90.00
_cell.angle_gamma   90.00
#
_symmetry.space_group_name_H-M   'P 1'
#
loop_
_entity.id
_entity.type
_entity.pdbx_description
1 polymer ?
#
loop_
_entity_poly.entity_id
_entity_poly.type
_entity_poly.pdbx_seq_one_letter_code
_entity_poly.pdbx_strand_id
1 'polypeptide(L)'
;DTASYSNIRRMLAVQNILPPKDAVRIEEMVNYFEYDYNKPDKNDGKFGVSFEMGDSPWNKKNKILRIGIQGENLSENKKPKSNYVFLIDVSGSMSDSNKLPLLKESFKELVNNLNPDDKVSIVVYASNTGVVLEPTLGKKKKKIISALDKLQAGGSTAGGDGIKRAYELAKENLIKGGNNRVILATDGDFNVGVTSNAELEDLITSYKNQNIYLTILGFGMGNYKDDKIKRLSDKGNGNYFYIDNQKEAHKVFNQGLQGTLYTIAKDVKIQIEFNPASVKEYRLIGYEDRRLNNEDFKDDKKDAGDVGSGHQVTVFYELVPANGGFSDNKVDKLKYQEIKVKNSSDIATFKLRYKEPDGDKSKEMVKVVKSDVYNKENSID
;
A
#
# COMPACT_ATOMS: atom_id res chain seq x y z
N ASP A 1 -1.48 0.68 -1.49
CA ASP A 1 -1.65 -0.11 -2.71
C ASP A 1 -2.37 0.70 -3.78
N THR A 2 -2.11 0.38 -5.05
CA THR A 2 -2.70 1.09 -6.21
C THR A 2 -3.11 0.12 -7.32
N ALA A 3 -3.06 -1.17 -7.07
CA ALA A 3 -3.32 -2.21 -8.06
C ALA A 3 -4.74 -2.17 -8.63
N SER A 4 -5.73 -1.77 -7.83
CA SER A 4 -7.12 -1.67 -8.28
C SER A 4 -7.27 -0.71 -9.46
N TYR A 5 -6.62 0.46 -9.43
CA TYR A 5 -6.71 1.43 -10.51
C TYR A 5 -6.19 0.87 -11.84
N SER A 6 -4.97 0.35 -11.87
CA SER A 6 -4.36 -0.19 -13.08
C SER A 6 -5.09 -1.43 -13.60
N ASN A 7 -5.63 -2.27 -12.71
CA ASN A 7 -6.44 -3.42 -13.07
C ASN A 7 -7.78 -3.00 -13.72
N ILE A 8 -8.48 -2.03 -13.14
CA ILE A 8 -9.72 -1.46 -13.69
C ILE A 8 -9.45 -0.78 -15.05
N ARG A 9 -8.38 0.02 -15.15
CA ARG A 9 -7.96 0.64 -16.42
C ARG A 9 -7.79 -0.41 -17.51
N ARG A 10 -7.14 -1.52 -17.23
CA ARG A 10 -6.98 -2.63 -18.17
C ARG A 10 -8.33 -3.24 -18.57
N MET A 11 -9.22 -3.51 -17.60
CA MET A 11 -10.56 -4.07 -17.88
C MET A 11 -11.36 -3.16 -18.80
N LEU A 12 -11.38 -1.86 -18.52
CA LEU A 12 -12.15 -0.89 -19.30
C LEU A 12 -11.50 -0.57 -20.65
N ALA A 13 -10.20 -0.24 -20.66
CA ALA A 13 -9.55 0.30 -21.86
C ALA A 13 -9.06 -0.78 -22.84
N VAL A 14 -8.72 -1.98 -22.34
CA VAL A 14 -8.15 -3.07 -23.17
C VAL A 14 -9.17 -4.15 -23.44
N GLN A 15 -9.92 -4.57 -22.41
CA GLN A 15 -10.86 -5.68 -22.55
C GLN A 15 -12.30 -5.21 -22.83
N ASN A 16 -12.60 -3.92 -22.67
CA ASN A 16 -13.94 -3.35 -22.83
C ASN A 16 -15.00 -4.06 -21.98
N ILE A 17 -14.66 -4.42 -20.75
CA ILE A 17 -15.55 -5.06 -19.78
C ILE A 17 -15.66 -4.21 -18.51
N LEU A 18 -16.81 -4.27 -17.85
CA LEU A 18 -16.99 -3.64 -16.54
C LEU A 18 -16.26 -4.47 -15.46
N PRO A 19 -15.54 -3.82 -14.53
CA PRO A 19 -14.92 -4.51 -13.43
C PRO A 19 -16.00 -5.09 -12.49
N PRO A 20 -15.74 -6.25 -11.87
CA PRO A 20 -16.56 -6.73 -10.77
C PRO A 20 -16.42 -5.79 -9.56
N LYS A 21 -17.44 -5.75 -8.69
CA LYS A 21 -17.51 -4.79 -7.58
C LYS A 21 -16.33 -4.91 -6.60
N ASP A 22 -15.89 -6.12 -6.34
CA ASP A 22 -14.77 -6.45 -5.44
C ASP A 22 -13.39 -6.05 -5.99
N ALA A 23 -13.27 -5.87 -7.32
CA ALA A 23 -12.06 -5.32 -7.91
C ALA A 23 -11.92 -3.80 -7.72
N VAL A 24 -13.00 -3.10 -7.31
CA VAL A 24 -13.04 -1.65 -7.15
C VAL A 24 -12.80 -1.27 -5.69
N ARG A 25 -11.56 -0.96 -5.36
CA ARG A 25 -11.17 -0.44 -4.05
C ARG A 25 -10.99 1.07 -4.16
N ILE A 26 -11.94 1.84 -3.60
CA ILE A 26 -12.01 3.30 -3.77
C ILE A 26 -10.74 3.97 -3.24
N GLU A 27 -10.23 3.54 -2.10
CA GLU A 27 -8.99 4.06 -1.52
C GLU A 27 -7.79 3.87 -2.44
N GLU A 28 -7.72 2.76 -3.19
CA GLU A 28 -6.63 2.54 -4.15
C GLU A 28 -6.80 3.38 -5.43
N MET A 29 -8.03 3.71 -5.79
CA MET A 29 -8.32 4.64 -6.89
C MET A 29 -7.86 6.05 -6.56
N VAL A 30 -8.20 6.51 -5.36
CA VAL A 30 -7.85 7.85 -4.88
C VAL A 30 -6.34 7.97 -4.65
N ASN A 31 -5.72 6.98 -4.01
CA ASN A 31 -4.29 6.99 -3.70
C ASN A 31 -3.39 6.59 -4.88
N TYR A 32 -3.96 6.37 -6.07
CA TYR A 32 -3.19 6.17 -7.29
C TYR A 32 -2.50 7.45 -7.77
N PHE A 33 -3.09 8.61 -7.50
CA PHE A 33 -2.59 9.92 -7.90
C PHE A 33 -1.70 10.54 -6.84
N GLU A 34 -0.79 11.41 -7.28
CA GLU A 34 0.02 12.25 -6.39
C GLU A 34 -0.67 13.60 -6.20
N TYR A 35 -0.59 14.11 -4.96
CA TYR A 35 -1.18 15.37 -4.57
C TYR A 35 -0.11 16.29 -3.98
N ASP A 36 -0.31 17.60 -4.08
CA ASP A 36 0.59 18.58 -3.46
C ASP A 36 0.20 18.81 -1.99
N TYR A 37 0.54 17.83 -1.13
CA TYR A 37 0.28 17.92 0.30
C TYR A 37 1.41 18.61 1.04
N ASN A 38 1.02 19.25 2.16
CA ASN A 38 1.98 19.87 3.07
C ASN A 38 3.00 18.84 3.57
N LYS A 39 4.28 19.12 3.36
CA LYS A 39 5.37 18.31 3.92
C LYS A 39 5.40 18.48 5.44
N PRO A 40 5.92 17.47 6.20
CA PRO A 40 6.11 17.62 7.62
C PRO A 40 7.01 18.81 7.93
N ASP A 41 6.62 19.64 8.88
CA ASP A 41 7.52 20.63 9.44
C ASP A 41 8.36 20.04 10.58
N LYS A 42 9.32 20.83 11.10
CA LYS A 42 10.24 20.35 12.15
C LYS A 42 9.53 19.96 13.46
N ASN A 43 8.31 20.46 13.69
CA ASN A 43 7.54 20.26 14.91
C ASN A 43 6.49 19.16 14.77
N ASP A 44 6.10 18.83 13.55
CA ASP A 44 5.04 17.86 13.24
C ASP A 44 5.54 16.40 13.19
N GLY A 45 6.82 16.17 13.46
CA GLY A 45 7.40 14.82 13.41
C GLY A 45 7.57 14.32 11.97
N LYS A 46 7.04 13.13 11.67
CA LYS A 46 7.25 12.44 10.38
C LYS A 46 6.15 12.69 9.36
N PHE A 47 5.06 13.34 9.74
CA PHE A 47 3.88 13.49 8.90
C PHE A 47 3.43 14.95 8.79
N GLY A 48 3.27 15.43 7.56
CA GLY A 48 2.46 16.60 7.27
C GLY A 48 1.00 16.17 7.09
N VAL A 49 0.06 16.96 7.65
CA VAL A 49 -1.37 16.68 7.53
C VAL A 49 -2.08 17.93 7.04
N SER A 50 -2.92 17.77 6.02
CA SER A 50 -3.73 18.85 5.45
C SER A 50 -5.20 18.45 5.43
N PHE A 51 -6.07 19.43 5.63
CA PHE A 51 -7.52 19.24 5.60
C PHE A 51 -8.13 20.20 4.58
N GLU A 52 -9.13 19.70 3.87
CA GLU A 52 -9.93 20.50 2.95
C GLU A 52 -11.35 19.99 2.94
N MET A 53 -12.32 20.88 2.84
CA MET A 53 -13.72 20.49 2.79
C MET A 53 -14.44 21.25 1.68
N GLY A 54 -15.23 20.53 0.90
CA GLY A 54 -16.08 21.06 -0.17
C GLY A 54 -17.47 20.46 -0.16
N ASP A 55 -18.29 20.84 -1.12
CA ASP A 55 -19.61 20.26 -1.29
C ASP A 55 -19.53 18.84 -1.86
N SER A 56 -20.40 17.95 -1.41
CA SER A 56 -20.48 16.60 -1.99
C SER A 56 -20.99 16.68 -3.43
N PRO A 57 -20.32 16.05 -4.40
CA PRO A 57 -20.71 16.09 -5.80
C PRO A 57 -22.05 15.39 -6.08
N TRP A 58 -22.42 14.43 -5.25
CA TRP A 58 -23.68 13.66 -5.41
C TRP A 58 -24.80 14.17 -4.50
N ASN A 59 -24.51 14.95 -3.47
CA ASN A 59 -25.52 15.56 -2.61
C ASN A 59 -25.00 16.89 -2.05
N LYS A 60 -25.39 18.00 -2.66
CA LYS A 60 -24.95 19.36 -2.27
C LYS A 60 -25.25 19.77 -0.83
N LYS A 61 -26.14 19.04 -0.13
CA LYS A 61 -26.41 19.28 1.30
C LYS A 61 -25.32 18.68 2.18
N ASN A 62 -24.58 17.67 1.68
CA ASN A 62 -23.45 17.05 2.35
C ASN A 62 -22.17 17.79 2.04
N LYS A 63 -21.17 17.51 2.85
CA LYS A 63 -19.80 17.95 2.64
C LYS A 63 -18.89 16.74 2.47
N ILE A 64 -17.82 16.92 1.72
CA ILE A 64 -16.71 15.97 1.67
C ILE A 64 -15.53 16.58 2.39
N LEU A 65 -15.05 15.92 3.43
CA LEU A 65 -13.80 16.24 4.09
C LEU A 65 -12.70 15.39 3.50
N ARG A 66 -11.68 16.01 2.93
CA ARG A 66 -10.42 15.39 2.51
C ARG A 66 -9.38 15.54 3.62
N ILE A 67 -8.73 14.44 3.94
CA ILE A 67 -7.56 14.40 4.82
C ILE A 67 -6.39 13.93 3.97
N GLY A 68 -5.41 14.80 3.75
CA GLY A 68 -4.16 14.49 3.07
C GLY A 68 -3.04 14.31 4.08
N ILE A 69 -2.33 13.19 3.99
CA ILE A 69 -1.20 12.86 4.86
C ILE A 69 0.03 12.66 3.99
N GLN A 70 1.12 13.36 4.32
CA GLN A 70 2.40 13.28 3.64
C GLN A 70 3.48 12.79 4.59
N GLY A 71 4.07 11.63 4.30
CA GLY A 71 5.26 11.16 5.02
C GLY A 71 6.51 11.96 4.67
N GLU A 72 7.45 12.04 5.61
CA GLU A 72 8.75 12.66 5.38
C GLU A 72 9.52 11.99 4.24
N ASN A 73 10.28 12.77 3.48
CA ASN A 73 11.21 12.25 2.49
C ASN A 73 12.58 12.02 3.13
N LEU A 74 13.06 10.79 3.14
CA LEU A 74 14.42 10.48 3.55
C LEU A 74 15.42 10.96 2.51
N SER A 75 16.46 11.66 2.96
CA SER A 75 17.62 11.97 2.12
C SER A 75 18.39 10.69 1.76
N GLU A 76 19.07 10.69 0.61
CA GLU A 76 19.76 9.49 0.09
C GLU A 76 20.70 8.84 1.11
N ASN A 77 21.44 9.64 1.90
CA ASN A 77 22.34 9.17 2.92
C ASN A 77 21.66 8.58 4.17
N LYS A 78 20.34 8.74 4.30
CA LYS A 78 19.53 8.16 5.39
C LYS A 78 18.75 6.92 4.96
N LYS A 79 18.77 6.58 3.66
CA LYS A 79 18.13 5.36 3.19
C LYS A 79 18.93 4.14 3.67
N PRO A 80 18.28 3.17 4.34
CA PRO A 80 18.97 1.95 4.75
C PRO A 80 19.36 1.12 3.54
N LYS A 81 20.44 0.32 3.68
CA LYS A 81 20.82 -0.67 2.67
C LYS A 81 19.71 -1.70 2.51
N SER A 82 19.55 -2.17 1.28
CA SER A 82 18.48 -3.11 0.93
C SER A 82 19.02 -4.47 0.52
N ASN A 83 18.27 -5.51 0.88
CA ASN A 83 18.46 -6.88 0.44
C ASN A 83 17.19 -7.33 -0.27
N TYR A 84 17.23 -7.33 -1.60
CA TYR A 84 16.11 -7.70 -2.46
C TYR A 84 16.30 -9.10 -3.02
N VAL A 85 15.29 -9.94 -2.84
CA VAL A 85 15.19 -11.23 -3.52
C VAL A 85 14.04 -11.17 -4.50
N PHE A 86 14.33 -11.15 -5.79
CA PHE A 86 13.33 -11.24 -6.84
C PHE A 86 12.92 -12.70 -6.99
N LEU A 87 11.65 -12.99 -6.74
CA LEU A 87 11.03 -14.27 -7.00
C LEU A 87 10.16 -14.14 -8.26
N ILE A 88 10.62 -14.74 -9.35
CA ILE A 88 10.05 -14.50 -10.69
C ILE A 88 9.39 -15.77 -11.21
N ASP A 89 8.13 -15.64 -11.58
CA ASP A 89 7.42 -16.64 -12.36
C ASP A 89 8.02 -16.70 -13.78
N VAL A 90 8.49 -17.87 -14.16
CA VAL A 90 8.96 -18.14 -15.53
C VAL A 90 8.20 -19.30 -16.17
N SER A 91 6.99 -19.60 -15.69
CA SER A 91 6.10 -20.61 -16.29
C SER A 91 5.73 -20.23 -17.73
N GLY A 92 5.24 -21.22 -18.50
CA GLY A 92 4.86 -21.02 -19.89
C GLY A 92 3.83 -19.92 -20.12
N SER A 93 2.93 -19.71 -19.14
CA SER A 93 1.94 -18.61 -19.17
C SER A 93 2.58 -17.22 -19.18
N MET A 94 3.81 -17.06 -18.70
CA MET A 94 4.54 -15.80 -18.64
C MET A 94 5.16 -15.35 -19.99
N SER A 95 4.92 -16.08 -21.09
CA SER A 95 5.53 -15.80 -22.40
C SER A 95 5.02 -14.53 -23.09
N ASP A 96 3.82 -14.07 -22.78
CA ASP A 96 3.21 -12.90 -23.41
C ASP A 96 4.01 -11.62 -23.20
N SER A 97 3.94 -10.68 -24.17
CA SER A 97 4.70 -9.43 -24.16
C SER A 97 4.44 -8.53 -22.94
N ASN A 98 3.25 -8.61 -22.37
CA ASN A 98 2.82 -7.88 -21.16
C ASN A 98 3.09 -8.64 -19.85
N LYS A 99 3.87 -9.70 -19.88
CA LYS A 99 4.27 -10.53 -18.74
C LYS A 99 5.78 -10.54 -18.55
N LEU A 100 6.48 -11.66 -18.78
CA LEU A 100 7.94 -11.75 -18.56
C LEU A 100 8.75 -10.71 -19.34
N PRO A 101 8.46 -10.40 -20.62
CA PRO A 101 9.16 -9.32 -21.32
C PRO A 101 9.00 -7.95 -20.64
N LEU A 102 7.77 -7.55 -20.29
CA LEU A 102 7.50 -6.31 -19.58
C LEU A 102 8.16 -6.31 -18.18
N LEU A 103 8.12 -7.43 -17.47
CA LEU A 103 8.78 -7.61 -16.17
C LEU A 103 10.29 -7.35 -16.28
N LYS A 104 10.96 -7.94 -17.27
CA LYS A 104 12.41 -7.77 -17.46
C LYS A 104 12.78 -6.30 -17.65
N GLU A 105 12.04 -5.56 -18.47
CA GLU A 105 12.24 -4.12 -18.66
C GLU A 105 11.96 -3.33 -17.38
N SER A 106 10.91 -3.69 -16.68
CA SER A 106 10.53 -3.09 -15.39
C SER A 106 11.62 -3.25 -14.33
N PHE A 107 12.15 -4.45 -14.17
CA PHE A 107 13.22 -4.69 -13.20
C PHE A 107 14.56 -4.04 -13.56
N LYS A 108 14.83 -3.79 -14.84
CA LYS A 108 16.01 -2.98 -15.24
C LYS A 108 15.94 -1.57 -14.69
N GLU A 109 14.75 -0.96 -14.63
CA GLU A 109 14.56 0.35 -14.02
C GLU A 109 14.87 0.31 -12.50
N LEU A 110 14.36 -0.69 -11.78
CA LEU A 110 14.72 -0.86 -10.37
C LEU A 110 16.24 -1.04 -10.19
N VAL A 111 16.86 -1.89 -10.99
CA VAL A 111 18.32 -2.15 -10.92
C VAL A 111 19.14 -0.88 -11.17
N ASN A 112 18.67 -0.01 -12.06
CA ASN A 112 19.33 1.28 -12.33
C ASN A 112 19.27 2.23 -11.14
N ASN A 113 18.27 2.11 -10.30
CA ASN A 113 18.05 2.93 -9.10
C ASN A 113 18.65 2.34 -7.81
N LEU A 114 19.30 1.17 -7.88
CA LEU A 114 19.94 0.55 -6.72
C LEU A 114 21.12 1.37 -6.21
N ASN A 115 21.23 1.44 -4.87
CA ASN A 115 22.44 1.91 -4.23
C ASN A 115 23.60 0.92 -4.45
N PRO A 116 24.85 1.36 -4.48
CA PRO A 116 26.00 0.48 -4.71
C PRO A 116 26.11 -0.71 -3.74
N ASP A 117 25.67 -0.50 -2.50
CA ASP A 117 25.74 -1.47 -1.41
C ASP A 117 24.47 -2.32 -1.22
N ASP A 118 23.39 -2.04 -1.97
CA ASP A 118 22.22 -2.91 -1.99
C ASP A 118 22.59 -4.28 -2.52
N LYS A 119 21.91 -5.33 -2.05
CA LYS A 119 22.07 -6.70 -2.54
C LYS A 119 20.86 -7.12 -3.35
N VAL A 120 21.09 -7.80 -4.45
CA VAL A 120 20.03 -8.39 -5.29
C VAL A 120 20.33 -9.87 -5.52
N SER A 121 19.30 -10.68 -5.33
CA SER A 121 19.26 -12.10 -5.72
C SER A 121 18.09 -12.35 -6.64
N ILE A 122 18.16 -13.35 -7.51
CA ILE A 122 17.07 -13.75 -8.39
C ILE A 122 16.80 -15.24 -8.21
N VAL A 123 15.59 -15.56 -7.80
CA VAL A 123 15.03 -16.90 -7.72
C VAL A 123 13.93 -17.01 -8.77
N VAL A 124 13.92 -18.07 -9.55
CA VAL A 124 12.86 -18.36 -10.51
C VAL A 124 12.08 -19.60 -10.10
N TYR A 125 10.82 -19.63 -10.47
CA TYR A 125 10.00 -20.81 -10.32
C TYR A 125 9.14 -21.06 -11.56
N ALA A 126 9.03 -22.34 -11.92
CA ALA A 126 8.16 -22.91 -12.93
C ALA A 126 8.00 -24.38 -12.60
N SER A 127 8.34 -25.32 -13.52
CA SER A 127 8.43 -26.77 -13.21
C SER A 127 9.48 -27.08 -12.14
N ASN A 128 10.51 -26.27 -12.04
CA ASN A 128 11.58 -26.34 -11.04
C ASN A 128 11.85 -24.95 -10.44
N THR A 129 12.39 -24.95 -9.22
CA THR A 129 12.87 -23.75 -8.54
C THR A 129 14.38 -23.66 -8.66
N GLY A 130 14.90 -22.47 -8.93
CA GLY A 130 16.36 -22.26 -9.03
C GLY A 130 16.80 -20.84 -8.68
N VAL A 131 18.00 -20.74 -8.11
CA VAL A 131 18.69 -19.46 -7.92
C VAL A 131 19.44 -19.14 -9.21
N VAL A 132 19.00 -18.11 -9.92
CA VAL A 132 19.60 -17.63 -11.19
C VAL A 132 20.69 -16.61 -10.93
N LEU A 133 20.54 -15.84 -9.87
CA LEU A 133 21.54 -14.87 -9.42
C LEU A 133 21.71 -14.97 -7.90
N GLU A 134 22.90 -15.38 -7.49
CA GLU A 134 23.33 -15.31 -6.08
C GLU A 134 23.44 -13.85 -5.61
N PRO A 135 23.43 -13.58 -4.29
CA PRO A 135 23.50 -12.24 -3.72
C PRO A 135 24.59 -11.40 -4.37
N THR A 136 24.18 -10.38 -5.09
CA THR A 136 25.04 -9.54 -5.93
C THR A 136 24.85 -8.07 -5.54
N LEU A 137 25.95 -7.34 -5.31
CA LEU A 137 25.91 -5.93 -4.94
C LEU A 137 25.36 -5.07 -6.09
N GLY A 138 24.56 -4.03 -5.73
CA GLY A 138 23.93 -3.09 -6.64
C GLY A 138 24.89 -2.40 -7.61
N LYS A 139 26.15 -2.16 -7.20
CA LYS A 139 27.20 -1.65 -8.09
C LYS A 139 27.50 -2.55 -9.29
N LYS A 140 27.13 -3.84 -9.25
CA LYS A 140 27.32 -4.81 -10.35
C LYS A 140 26.08 -4.87 -11.27
N LYS A 141 25.51 -3.71 -11.62
CA LYS A 141 24.27 -3.59 -12.41
C LYS A 141 24.28 -4.44 -13.69
N LYS A 142 25.38 -4.44 -14.45
CA LYS A 142 25.51 -5.23 -15.69
C LYS A 142 25.34 -6.74 -15.44
N LYS A 143 25.86 -7.27 -14.30
CA LYS A 143 25.71 -8.68 -13.95
C LYS A 143 24.25 -9.01 -13.63
N ILE A 144 23.58 -8.12 -12.87
CA ILE A 144 22.17 -8.30 -12.49
C ILE A 144 21.28 -8.25 -13.73
N ILE A 145 21.46 -7.24 -14.60
CA ILE A 145 20.71 -7.09 -15.85
C ILE A 145 20.91 -8.30 -16.77
N SER A 146 22.16 -8.76 -16.92
CA SER A 146 22.47 -9.95 -17.73
C SER A 146 21.77 -11.21 -17.23
N ALA A 147 21.59 -11.36 -15.91
CA ALA A 147 20.84 -12.48 -15.34
C ALA A 147 19.33 -12.37 -15.67
N LEU A 148 18.75 -11.17 -15.59
CA LEU A 148 17.36 -10.92 -15.99
C LEU A 148 17.14 -11.19 -17.49
N ASP A 149 18.04 -10.75 -18.34
CA ASP A 149 17.92 -10.90 -19.82
C ASP A 149 17.90 -12.38 -20.25
N LYS A 150 18.58 -13.24 -19.52
CA LYS A 150 18.64 -14.69 -19.80
C LYS A 150 17.38 -15.46 -19.39
N LEU A 151 16.46 -14.85 -18.63
CA LEU A 151 15.22 -15.51 -18.24
C LEU A 151 14.35 -15.82 -19.47
N GLN A 152 13.79 -17.00 -19.51
CA GLN A 152 12.90 -17.48 -20.56
C GLN A 152 11.68 -18.13 -19.92
N ALA A 153 10.49 -17.85 -20.46
CA ALA A 153 9.27 -18.49 -20.04
C ALA A 153 9.19 -19.92 -20.58
N GLY A 154 8.79 -20.86 -19.73
CA GLY A 154 8.61 -22.26 -20.09
C GLY A 154 8.27 -23.14 -18.91
N GLY A 155 7.70 -24.32 -19.17
CA GLY A 155 7.32 -25.27 -18.12
C GLY A 155 5.97 -25.00 -17.46
N SER A 156 5.61 -25.84 -16.48
CA SER A 156 4.39 -25.75 -15.68
C SER A 156 4.66 -24.97 -14.39
N THR A 157 3.60 -24.42 -13.79
CA THR A 157 3.71 -23.64 -12.54
C THR A 157 3.72 -24.58 -11.34
N ALA A 158 4.87 -24.75 -10.68
CA ALA A 158 5.03 -25.46 -9.41
C ALA A 158 5.84 -24.60 -8.43
N GLY A 159 5.21 -23.54 -7.91
CA GLY A 159 5.90 -22.45 -7.22
C GLY A 159 6.16 -22.63 -5.72
N GLY A 160 5.81 -23.77 -5.10
CA GLY A 160 5.86 -23.93 -3.65
C GLY A 160 7.23 -23.83 -3.01
N ASP A 161 8.19 -24.41 -3.66
CA ASP A 161 9.57 -24.35 -3.20
C ASP A 161 10.21 -22.97 -3.52
N GLY A 162 9.64 -22.23 -4.49
CA GLY A 162 10.15 -20.94 -4.91
C GLY A 162 10.06 -19.87 -3.82
N ILE A 163 8.89 -19.71 -3.22
CA ILE A 163 8.70 -18.69 -2.17
C ILE A 163 9.50 -19.04 -0.92
N LYS A 164 9.56 -20.30 -0.56
CA LYS A 164 10.35 -20.78 0.57
C LYS A 164 11.82 -20.50 0.36
N ARG A 165 12.36 -20.88 -0.82
CA ARG A 165 13.75 -20.61 -1.17
C ARG A 165 14.08 -19.12 -1.23
N ALA A 166 13.18 -18.28 -1.75
CA ALA A 166 13.36 -16.84 -1.78
C ALA A 166 13.47 -16.25 -0.36
N TYR A 167 12.61 -16.68 0.56
CA TYR A 167 12.67 -16.24 1.95
C TYR A 167 13.92 -16.76 2.69
N GLU A 168 14.30 -18.01 2.47
CA GLU A 168 15.55 -18.56 3.02
C GLU A 168 16.76 -17.73 2.57
N LEU A 169 16.85 -17.43 1.27
CA LEU A 169 17.92 -16.62 0.70
C LEU A 169 17.91 -15.18 1.26
N ALA A 170 16.73 -14.60 1.44
CA ALA A 170 16.58 -13.30 2.08
C ALA A 170 17.09 -13.31 3.54
N LYS A 171 16.78 -14.37 4.28
CA LYS A 171 17.22 -14.57 5.66
C LYS A 171 18.73 -14.81 5.76
N GLU A 172 19.30 -15.66 4.90
CA GLU A 172 20.74 -15.93 4.81
C GLU A 172 21.57 -14.64 4.60
N ASN A 173 20.97 -13.65 3.91
CA ASN A 173 21.59 -12.38 3.55
C ASN A 173 21.00 -11.16 4.27
N LEU A 174 20.29 -11.38 5.36
CA LEU A 174 19.60 -10.35 6.12
C LEU A 174 20.56 -9.23 6.53
N ILE A 175 20.13 -8.00 6.26
CA ILE A 175 20.81 -6.77 6.69
C ILE A 175 20.09 -6.26 7.94
N LYS A 176 20.77 -6.32 9.09
CA LYS A 176 20.19 -5.79 10.34
C LYS A 176 20.01 -4.28 10.25
N GLY A 177 18.79 -3.79 10.55
CA GLY A 177 18.44 -2.39 10.38
C GLY A 177 18.30 -1.96 8.90
N GLY A 178 18.39 -2.90 7.96
CA GLY A 178 18.19 -2.68 6.53
C GLY A 178 16.78 -3.03 6.06
N ASN A 179 16.53 -2.78 4.80
CA ASN A 179 15.29 -3.18 4.14
C ASN A 179 15.47 -4.56 3.50
N ASN A 180 14.86 -5.59 4.09
CA ASN A 180 14.93 -6.97 3.59
C ASN A 180 13.57 -7.33 2.97
N ARG A 181 13.57 -7.69 1.68
CA ARG A 181 12.32 -7.84 0.94
C ARG A 181 12.38 -8.90 -0.14
N VAL A 182 11.36 -9.75 -0.17
CA VAL A 182 11.05 -10.60 -1.31
C VAL A 182 10.10 -9.81 -2.23
N ILE A 183 10.44 -9.74 -3.52
CA ILE A 183 9.62 -9.11 -4.55
C ILE A 183 9.15 -10.20 -5.49
N LEU A 184 7.91 -10.63 -5.31
CA LEU A 184 7.29 -11.67 -6.13
C LEU A 184 6.69 -11.04 -7.39
N ALA A 185 7.03 -11.59 -8.54
CA ALA A 185 6.42 -11.22 -9.82
C ALA A 185 5.71 -12.43 -10.44
N THR A 186 4.40 -12.29 -10.70
CA THR A 186 3.53 -13.37 -11.15
C THR A 186 2.41 -12.84 -12.07
N ASP A 187 1.84 -13.73 -12.89
CA ASP A 187 0.64 -13.42 -13.69
C ASP A 187 -0.68 -13.79 -12.99
N GLY A 188 -0.62 -14.07 -11.70
CA GLY A 188 -1.79 -14.33 -10.85
C GLY A 188 -2.08 -15.80 -10.63
N ASP A 189 -1.52 -16.71 -11.42
CA ASP A 189 -1.64 -18.15 -11.20
C ASP A 189 -0.56 -18.66 -10.23
N PHE A 190 -0.55 -18.06 -9.04
CA PHE A 190 0.41 -18.38 -7.99
C PHE A 190 0.03 -19.68 -7.29
N ASN A 191 0.36 -20.80 -7.93
CA ASN A 191 0.22 -22.15 -7.38
C ASN A 191 1.52 -22.52 -6.65
N VAL A 192 1.58 -22.20 -5.40
CA VAL A 192 2.81 -22.31 -4.60
C VAL A 192 3.08 -23.69 -4.00
N GLY A 193 2.60 -24.79 -4.52
CA GLY A 193 2.95 -26.13 -3.99
C GLY A 193 2.87 -26.34 -2.45
N VAL A 194 2.60 -25.27 -1.70
CA VAL A 194 2.22 -25.32 -0.29
C VAL A 194 0.78 -25.80 -0.27
N THR A 195 0.49 -26.80 0.49
CA THR A 195 -0.74 -27.58 0.45
C THR A 195 -2.00 -26.78 0.78
N SER A 196 -1.86 -25.59 1.43
CA SER A 196 -2.99 -24.71 1.73
C SER A 196 -2.62 -23.22 1.71
N ASN A 197 -3.63 -22.35 1.47
CA ASN A 197 -3.46 -20.90 1.60
C ASN A 197 -3.07 -20.50 3.03
N ALA A 198 -3.55 -21.21 4.04
CA ALA A 198 -3.23 -20.94 5.46
C ALA A 198 -1.74 -21.15 5.74
N GLU A 199 -1.15 -22.27 5.28
CA GLU A 199 0.30 -22.52 5.45
C GLU A 199 1.16 -21.46 4.77
N LEU A 200 0.71 -20.96 3.61
CA LEU A 200 1.40 -19.88 2.92
C LEU A 200 1.33 -18.57 3.70
N GLU A 201 0.16 -18.22 4.25
CA GLU A 201 -0.01 -17.04 5.10
C GLU A 201 0.83 -17.14 6.37
N ASP A 202 0.91 -18.32 7.00
CA ASP A 202 1.73 -18.58 8.18
C ASP A 202 3.22 -18.44 7.87
N LEU A 203 3.67 -18.98 6.74
CA LEU A 203 5.05 -18.83 6.26
C LEU A 203 5.40 -17.35 6.08
N ILE A 204 4.59 -16.60 5.35
CA ILE A 204 4.78 -15.17 5.09
C ILE A 204 4.83 -14.39 6.41
N THR A 205 3.88 -14.66 7.32
CA THR A 205 3.80 -14.01 8.62
C THR A 205 5.04 -14.30 9.48
N SER A 206 5.55 -15.53 9.44
CA SER A 206 6.76 -15.92 10.18
C SER A 206 8.00 -15.14 9.74
N TYR A 207 8.14 -14.88 8.43
CA TYR A 207 9.25 -14.09 7.90
C TYR A 207 9.05 -12.58 8.09
N LYS A 208 7.81 -12.08 8.01
CA LYS A 208 7.46 -10.70 8.39
C LYS A 208 7.93 -10.40 9.81
N ASN A 209 7.70 -11.31 10.76
CA ASN A 209 8.14 -11.17 12.15
C ASN A 209 9.66 -11.19 12.32
N GLN A 210 10.41 -11.57 11.27
CA GLN A 210 11.86 -11.49 11.17
C GLN A 210 12.33 -10.27 10.34
N ASN A 211 11.45 -9.29 10.08
CA ASN A 211 11.70 -8.11 9.25
C ASN A 211 12.06 -8.43 7.79
N ILE A 212 11.48 -9.48 7.23
CA ILE A 212 11.58 -9.80 5.80
C ILE A 212 10.18 -9.68 5.20
N TYR A 213 9.97 -8.66 4.38
CA TYR A 213 8.67 -8.26 3.85
C TYR A 213 8.41 -8.81 2.44
N LEU A 214 7.14 -8.83 2.02
CA LEU A 214 6.72 -9.33 0.72
C LEU A 214 6.03 -8.23 -0.09
N THR A 215 6.60 -7.83 -1.23
CA THR A 215 5.91 -7.03 -2.24
C THR A 215 5.52 -7.92 -3.40
N ILE A 216 4.32 -7.73 -3.95
CA ILE A 216 3.84 -8.52 -5.09
C ILE A 216 3.58 -7.61 -6.29
N LEU A 217 4.10 -8.01 -7.44
CA LEU A 217 3.92 -7.36 -8.72
C LEU A 217 3.13 -8.29 -9.63
N GLY A 218 1.91 -7.90 -9.97
CA GLY A 218 1.05 -8.62 -10.89
C GLY A 218 1.23 -8.18 -12.33
N PHE A 219 1.21 -9.12 -13.26
CA PHE A 219 1.35 -8.91 -14.70
C PHE A 219 0.29 -9.67 -15.48
N GLY A 220 0.06 -9.28 -16.72
CA GLY A 220 -0.73 -10.07 -17.66
C GLY A 220 -2.24 -9.90 -17.55
N MET A 221 -2.97 -10.74 -18.26
CA MET A 221 -4.44 -10.77 -18.34
C MET A 221 -4.90 -12.23 -18.20
N GLY A 222 -6.05 -12.47 -17.60
CA GLY A 222 -6.63 -13.81 -17.50
C GLY A 222 -7.04 -14.17 -16.07
N ASN A 223 -6.69 -15.35 -15.60
CA ASN A 223 -7.13 -15.96 -14.32
C ASN A 223 -6.49 -15.27 -13.08
N TYR A 224 -6.56 -13.94 -13.06
CA TYR A 224 -5.91 -13.13 -12.05
C TYR A 224 -6.73 -13.14 -10.75
N LYS A 225 -6.17 -13.77 -9.70
CA LYS A 225 -6.80 -13.87 -8.37
C LYS A 225 -6.40 -12.68 -7.49
N ASP A 226 -6.96 -11.51 -7.80
CA ASP A 226 -6.64 -10.24 -7.16
C ASP A 226 -6.72 -10.29 -5.63
N ASP A 227 -7.83 -10.79 -5.08
CA ASP A 227 -8.05 -10.88 -3.63
C ASP A 227 -7.02 -11.74 -2.90
N LYS A 228 -6.62 -12.87 -3.50
CA LYS A 228 -5.59 -13.74 -2.91
C LYS A 228 -4.25 -13.01 -2.84
N ILE A 229 -3.86 -12.37 -3.92
CA ILE A 229 -2.57 -11.65 -4.03
C ILE A 229 -2.55 -10.47 -3.07
N LYS A 230 -3.63 -9.69 -3.02
CA LYS A 230 -3.79 -8.58 -2.08
C LYS A 230 -3.63 -9.05 -0.64
N ARG A 231 -4.31 -10.13 -0.25
CA ARG A 231 -4.24 -10.67 1.10
C ARG A 231 -2.82 -11.16 1.46
N LEU A 232 -2.11 -11.79 0.53
CA LEU A 232 -0.74 -12.26 0.75
C LEU A 232 0.23 -11.08 0.95
N SER A 233 0.10 -10.00 0.17
CA SER A 233 0.93 -8.81 0.34
C SER A 233 0.68 -8.11 1.68
N ASP A 234 -0.58 -8.02 2.12
CA ASP A 234 -0.94 -7.46 3.42
C ASP A 234 -0.35 -8.30 4.57
N LYS A 235 -0.45 -9.64 4.50
CA LYS A 235 0.17 -10.54 5.47
C LYS A 235 1.70 -10.40 5.54
N GLY A 236 2.32 -10.11 4.41
CA GLY A 236 3.77 -9.90 4.28
C GLY A 236 4.23 -8.48 4.61
N ASN A 237 3.37 -7.62 5.14
CA ASN A 237 3.65 -6.20 5.39
C ASN A 237 4.29 -5.52 4.17
N GLY A 238 3.74 -5.79 3.01
CA GLY A 238 4.21 -5.26 1.74
C GLY A 238 3.09 -4.61 0.96
N ASN A 239 3.34 -4.40 -0.32
CA ASN A 239 2.43 -3.74 -1.22
C ASN A 239 2.12 -4.63 -2.42
N TYR A 240 0.94 -4.42 -2.96
CA TYR A 240 0.50 -5.02 -4.19
C TYR A 240 0.36 -3.96 -5.28
N PHE A 241 1.07 -4.19 -6.40
CA PHE A 241 0.99 -3.40 -7.61
C PHE A 241 0.60 -4.28 -8.78
N TYR A 242 -0.21 -3.75 -9.69
CA TYR A 242 -0.54 -4.41 -10.93
C TYR A 242 0.02 -3.60 -12.11
N ILE A 243 0.92 -4.22 -12.88
CA ILE A 243 1.66 -3.58 -13.98
C ILE A 243 1.04 -4.04 -15.30
N ASP A 244 0.22 -3.18 -15.90
CA ASP A 244 -0.47 -3.42 -17.16
C ASP A 244 0.31 -2.94 -18.39
N ASN A 245 1.26 -2.02 -18.20
CA ASN A 245 2.04 -1.43 -19.27
C ASN A 245 3.34 -0.80 -18.77
N GLN A 246 4.19 -0.34 -19.70
CA GLN A 246 5.50 0.26 -19.40
C GLN A 246 5.40 1.57 -18.59
N LYS A 247 4.36 2.38 -18.79
CA LYS A 247 4.17 3.62 -18.01
C LYS A 247 3.88 3.31 -16.55
N GLU A 248 3.06 2.29 -16.31
CA GLU A 248 2.79 1.81 -14.96
C GLU A 248 4.05 1.23 -14.32
N ALA A 249 4.82 0.44 -15.06
CA ALA A 249 6.11 -0.06 -14.58
C ALA A 249 7.02 1.08 -14.14
N HIS A 250 7.18 2.11 -14.96
CA HIS A 250 7.98 3.29 -14.65
C HIS A 250 7.49 3.99 -13.38
N LYS A 251 6.16 4.18 -13.22
CA LYS A 251 5.57 4.77 -12.03
C LYS A 251 5.85 3.94 -10.79
N VAL A 252 5.60 2.62 -10.85
CA VAL A 252 5.80 1.71 -9.71
C VAL A 252 7.26 1.67 -9.27
N PHE A 253 8.20 1.55 -10.20
CA PHE A 253 9.62 1.38 -9.87
C PHE A 253 10.35 2.68 -9.50
N ASN A 254 9.88 3.83 -9.98
CA ASN A 254 10.50 5.11 -9.64
C ASN A 254 9.83 5.85 -8.49
N GLN A 255 8.54 5.66 -8.29
CA GLN A 255 7.76 6.37 -7.26
C GLN A 255 7.15 5.40 -6.24
N GLY A 256 6.36 4.44 -6.69
CA GLY A 256 5.60 3.54 -5.82
C GLY A 256 6.48 2.69 -4.90
N LEU A 257 7.49 2.04 -5.45
CA LEU A 257 8.40 1.21 -4.64
C LEU A 257 9.25 2.05 -3.68
N GLN A 258 9.74 3.22 -4.09
CA GLN A 258 10.53 4.07 -3.19
C GLN A 258 9.72 4.48 -1.95
N GLY A 259 8.45 4.86 -2.15
CA GLY A 259 7.53 5.19 -1.06
C GLY A 259 7.12 4.00 -0.18
N THR A 260 7.48 2.78 -0.54
CA THR A 260 7.14 1.56 0.22
C THR A 260 8.37 0.79 0.72
N LEU A 261 9.53 1.03 0.11
CA LEU A 261 10.75 0.31 0.45
C LEU A 261 11.42 0.84 1.73
N TYR A 262 11.31 2.13 2.00
CA TYR A 262 12.01 2.77 3.12
C TYR A 262 11.01 3.18 4.19
N THR A 263 10.69 2.28 5.10
CA THR A 263 9.73 2.54 6.20
C THR A 263 10.21 3.70 7.06
N ILE A 264 9.38 4.74 7.17
CA ILE A 264 9.60 5.87 8.08
C ILE A 264 8.82 5.73 9.38
N ALA A 265 7.69 5.03 9.33
CA ALA A 265 6.83 4.80 10.49
C ALA A 265 6.14 3.44 10.37
N LYS A 266 6.04 2.73 11.50
CA LYS A 266 5.32 1.45 11.64
C LYS A 266 4.01 1.64 12.40
N ASP A 267 3.09 0.70 12.22
CA ASP A 267 1.81 0.64 12.94
C ASP A 267 1.05 1.97 12.90
N VAL A 268 0.98 2.58 11.72
CA VAL A 268 0.31 3.87 11.55
C VAL A 268 -1.19 3.69 11.64
N LYS A 269 -1.79 4.34 12.64
CA LYS A 269 -3.23 4.30 12.93
C LYS A 269 -3.79 5.71 12.89
N ILE A 270 -4.96 5.85 12.31
CA ILE A 270 -5.69 7.11 12.20
C ILE A 270 -7.01 6.97 12.95
N GLN A 271 -7.34 7.96 13.76
CA GLN A 271 -8.65 8.10 14.39
C GLN A 271 -9.16 9.51 14.17
N ILE A 272 -10.42 9.63 13.84
CA ILE A 272 -11.12 10.91 13.77
C ILE A 272 -12.34 10.90 14.67
N GLU A 273 -12.49 11.97 15.45
CA GLU A 273 -13.66 12.22 16.30
C GLU A 273 -14.37 13.45 15.75
N PHE A 274 -15.58 13.28 15.24
CA PHE A 274 -16.39 14.38 14.75
C PHE A 274 -17.14 15.07 15.87
N ASN A 275 -17.20 16.39 15.80
CA ASN A 275 -17.96 17.21 16.75
C ASN A 275 -19.46 17.10 16.45
N PRO A 276 -20.29 16.55 17.34
CA PRO A 276 -21.72 16.39 17.09
C PRO A 276 -22.47 17.73 17.03
N ALA A 277 -21.89 18.84 17.49
CA ALA A 277 -22.46 20.18 17.29
C ALA A 277 -22.38 20.64 15.82
N SER A 278 -21.40 20.13 15.07
CA SER A 278 -21.12 20.52 13.68
C SER A 278 -21.51 19.43 12.67
N VAL A 279 -21.39 18.16 13.06
CA VAL A 279 -21.58 17.00 12.19
C VAL A 279 -22.60 16.05 12.80
N LYS A 280 -23.72 15.88 12.11
CA LYS A 280 -24.81 14.97 12.53
C LYS A 280 -24.49 13.51 12.24
N GLU A 281 -23.98 13.25 11.04
CA GLU A 281 -23.65 11.93 10.55
C GLU A 281 -22.36 12.01 9.71
N TYR A 282 -21.63 10.90 9.62
CA TYR A 282 -20.45 10.81 8.79
C TYR A 282 -20.29 9.41 8.22
N ARG A 283 -19.62 9.33 7.09
CA ARG A 283 -19.31 8.06 6.41
C ARG A 283 -17.89 8.11 5.85
N LEU A 284 -17.06 7.13 6.20
CA LEU A 284 -15.77 6.90 5.55
C LEU A 284 -16.02 6.41 4.12
N ILE A 285 -15.28 6.94 3.15
CA ILE A 285 -15.34 6.55 1.74
C ILE A 285 -14.16 5.63 1.42
N GLY A 286 -14.45 4.37 1.10
CA GLY A 286 -13.46 3.32 0.92
C GLY A 286 -12.88 2.82 2.25
N TYR A 287 -11.77 2.10 2.19
CA TYR A 287 -11.05 1.54 3.33
C TYR A 287 -11.84 0.49 4.14
N GLU A 288 -12.81 -0.18 3.53
CA GLU A 288 -13.66 -1.17 4.21
C GLU A 288 -12.83 -2.26 4.91
N ASP A 289 -11.79 -2.74 4.24
CA ASP A 289 -10.90 -3.82 4.73
C ASP A 289 -9.82 -3.33 5.72
N ARG A 290 -9.73 -2.02 5.96
CA ARG A 290 -8.69 -1.40 6.81
C ARG A 290 -9.25 -0.73 8.06
N ARG A 291 -10.52 -0.98 8.40
CA ARG A 291 -11.14 -0.42 9.59
C ARG A 291 -10.61 -1.09 10.86
N LEU A 292 -10.29 -0.27 11.84
CA LEU A 292 -9.95 -0.71 13.19
C LEU A 292 -11.10 -0.40 14.15
N ASN A 293 -11.25 -1.19 15.21
CA ASN A 293 -12.13 -0.84 16.31
C ASN A 293 -11.54 0.34 17.10
N ASN A 294 -12.38 1.09 17.81
CA ASN A 294 -11.91 2.27 18.57
C ASN A 294 -10.87 1.92 19.64
N GLU A 295 -10.97 0.74 20.25
CA GLU A 295 -10.02 0.20 21.22
C GLU A 295 -8.66 -0.13 20.61
N ASP A 296 -8.62 -0.55 19.35
CA ASP A 296 -7.39 -0.91 18.62
C ASP A 296 -6.48 0.28 18.40
N PHE A 297 -7.01 1.50 18.41
CA PHE A 297 -6.22 2.72 18.16
C PHE A 297 -5.11 2.92 19.19
N LYS A 298 -5.38 2.63 20.47
CA LYS A 298 -4.40 2.76 21.56
C LYS A 298 -3.65 1.47 21.88
N ASP A 299 -4.03 0.36 21.26
CA ASP A 299 -3.36 -0.93 21.47
C ASP A 299 -2.09 -1.03 20.63
N ASP A 300 -0.92 -0.94 21.27
CA ASP A 300 0.38 -1.07 20.60
C ASP A 300 0.71 -2.50 20.13
N LYS A 301 -0.10 -3.50 20.51
CA LYS A 301 0.04 -4.89 20.04
C LYS A 301 -0.72 -5.13 18.74
N LYS A 302 -1.70 -4.27 18.44
CA LYS A 302 -2.47 -4.39 17.20
C LYS A 302 -1.67 -3.89 16.03
N ASP A 303 -1.35 -4.78 15.11
CA ASP A 303 -0.63 -4.48 13.87
C ASP A 303 -1.46 -3.56 12.96
N ALA A 304 -0.81 -2.60 12.33
CA ALA A 304 -1.40 -1.66 11.38
C ALA A 304 -0.44 -1.39 10.21
N GLY A 305 -0.83 -0.53 9.27
CA GLY A 305 -0.03 -0.29 8.07
C GLY A 305 1.27 0.45 8.35
N ASP A 306 2.32 0.08 7.63
CA ASP A 306 3.58 0.81 7.62
C ASP A 306 3.57 1.88 6.52
N VAL A 307 4.21 3.00 6.78
CA VAL A 307 4.34 4.11 5.83
C VAL A 307 5.81 4.30 5.48
N GLY A 308 6.07 4.40 4.17
CA GLY A 308 7.41 4.61 3.65
C GLY A 308 7.73 6.07 3.33
N SER A 309 8.99 6.31 2.97
CA SER A 309 9.53 7.64 2.66
C SER A 309 8.75 8.32 1.53
N GLY A 310 8.24 9.52 1.81
CA GLY A 310 7.49 10.31 0.84
C GLY A 310 6.10 9.79 0.48
N HIS A 311 5.65 8.71 1.12
CA HIS A 311 4.34 8.13 0.83
C HIS A 311 3.20 9.08 1.21
N GLN A 312 2.19 9.15 0.36
CA GLN A 312 0.98 9.93 0.56
C GLN A 312 -0.21 9.03 0.87
N VAL A 313 -1.09 9.51 1.75
CA VAL A 313 -2.36 8.85 2.04
C VAL A 313 -3.48 9.89 1.99
N THR A 314 -4.50 9.60 1.19
CA THR A 314 -5.71 10.42 1.05
C THR A 314 -6.90 9.68 1.62
N VAL A 315 -7.64 10.34 2.51
CA VAL A 315 -8.84 9.80 3.14
C VAL A 315 -10.00 10.78 2.93
N PHE A 316 -11.15 10.26 2.52
CA PHE A 316 -12.37 11.05 2.38
C PHE A 316 -13.44 10.61 3.37
N TYR A 317 -14.11 11.61 3.96
CA TYR A 317 -15.34 11.42 4.72
C TYR A 317 -16.47 12.23 4.09
N GLU A 318 -17.61 11.62 3.87
CA GLU A 318 -18.85 12.35 3.62
C GLU A 318 -19.48 12.75 4.95
N LEU A 319 -19.77 14.03 5.11
CA LEU A 319 -20.29 14.62 6.33
C LEU A 319 -21.70 15.19 6.10
N VAL A 320 -22.54 14.98 7.08
CA VAL A 320 -23.86 15.55 7.21
C VAL A 320 -23.78 16.67 8.23
N PRO A 321 -23.91 17.95 7.84
CA PRO A 321 -23.91 19.06 8.80
C PRO A 321 -25.05 18.96 9.81
N ALA A 322 -24.78 19.34 11.07
CA ALA A 322 -25.79 19.30 12.14
C ALA A 322 -27.01 20.20 11.88
N ASN A 323 -26.81 21.31 11.15
CA ASN A 323 -27.84 22.29 10.82
C ASN A 323 -28.41 22.13 9.39
N GLY A 324 -27.95 21.15 8.64
CA GLY A 324 -28.38 20.88 7.26
C GLY A 324 -29.31 19.68 7.24
N GLY A 325 -30.59 19.93 6.92
CA GLY A 325 -31.61 18.91 6.90
C GLY A 325 -31.19 17.64 6.16
N PHE A 326 -31.13 16.54 6.90
CA PHE A 326 -31.15 15.19 6.37
C PHE A 326 -32.49 14.55 6.60
N SER A 327 -32.88 13.78 5.62
CA SER A 327 -34.09 13.01 5.61
C SER A 327 -34.20 12.13 6.86
N ASP A 328 -35.32 12.21 7.49
CA ASP A 328 -36.17 11.21 8.11
C ASP A 328 -35.65 9.84 8.59
N ASN A 329 -34.37 9.67 8.83
CA ASN A 329 -33.94 8.59 9.69
C ASN A 329 -34.21 9.03 11.14
N LYS A 330 -35.42 8.76 11.59
CA LYS A 330 -35.84 8.88 12.98
C LYS A 330 -35.03 7.86 13.79
N VAL A 331 -33.82 8.26 14.17
CA VAL A 331 -33.11 7.56 15.24
C VAL A 331 -33.85 7.93 16.54
N ASP A 332 -34.40 6.95 17.21
CA ASP A 332 -35.05 7.15 18.50
C ASP A 332 -34.06 7.78 19.49
N LYS A 333 -34.57 8.68 20.35
CA LYS A 333 -33.77 9.26 21.44
C LYS A 333 -33.21 8.12 22.30
N LEU A 334 -31.91 8.19 22.60
CA LEU A 334 -31.28 7.21 23.48
C LEU A 334 -31.95 7.26 24.86
N LYS A 335 -32.49 6.13 25.30
CA LYS A 335 -33.24 6.02 26.56
C LYS A 335 -32.33 6.13 27.80
N TYR A 336 -31.07 5.72 27.67
CA TYR A 336 -30.15 5.56 28.79
C TYR A 336 -28.89 6.45 28.70
N GLN A 337 -28.80 7.33 27.73
CA GLN A 337 -27.68 8.24 27.55
C GLN A 337 -28.14 9.62 27.13
N GLU A 338 -27.61 10.66 27.79
CA GLU A 338 -27.69 12.05 27.34
C GLU A 338 -26.35 12.45 26.73
N ILE A 339 -26.36 12.86 25.47
CA ILE A 339 -25.15 13.42 24.81
C ILE A 339 -25.05 14.90 25.19
N LYS A 340 -24.12 15.24 26.09
CA LYS A 340 -23.75 16.64 26.34
C LYS A 340 -22.79 17.09 25.24
N VAL A 341 -23.30 17.90 24.32
CA VAL A 341 -22.49 18.47 23.25
C VAL A 341 -21.73 19.68 23.79
N LYS A 342 -20.39 19.68 23.62
CA LYS A 342 -19.57 20.88 23.88
C LYS A 342 -19.74 21.84 22.71
N ASN A 343 -20.11 23.08 22.99
CA ASN A 343 -20.13 24.13 21.97
C ASN A 343 -18.69 24.47 21.58
N SER A 344 -18.31 24.09 20.35
CA SER A 344 -17.04 24.42 19.70
C SER A 344 -17.31 24.63 18.21
N SER A 345 -16.57 25.51 17.59
CA SER A 345 -16.59 25.72 16.13
C SER A 345 -15.78 24.67 15.38
N ASP A 346 -15.19 23.73 16.07
CA ASP A 346 -14.41 22.65 15.48
C ASP A 346 -15.33 21.66 14.76
N ILE A 347 -14.84 21.09 13.65
CA ILE A 347 -15.53 20.05 12.91
C ILE A 347 -15.17 18.67 13.44
N ALA A 348 -13.88 18.47 13.70
CA ALA A 348 -13.35 17.19 14.16
C ALA A 348 -12.01 17.32 14.86
N THR A 349 -11.62 16.30 15.60
CA THR A 349 -10.26 16.08 16.09
C THR A 349 -9.67 14.88 15.34
N PHE A 350 -8.56 15.13 14.66
CA PHE A 350 -7.78 14.10 13.96
C PHE A 350 -6.62 13.67 14.86
N LYS A 351 -6.43 12.35 14.95
CA LYS A 351 -5.31 11.73 15.67
C LYS A 351 -4.59 10.74 14.77
N LEU A 352 -3.28 10.83 14.74
CA LEU A 352 -2.40 9.90 14.04
C LEU A 352 -1.41 9.33 15.05
N ARG A 353 -1.31 8.01 15.11
CA ARG A 353 -0.44 7.30 16.02
C ARG A 353 0.48 6.39 15.22
N TYR A 354 1.77 6.37 15.57
CA TYR A 354 2.78 5.61 14.83
C TYR A 354 3.96 5.24 15.73
N LYS A 355 4.71 4.22 15.32
CA LYS A 355 6.00 3.85 15.92
C LYS A 355 7.15 4.26 15.00
N GLU A 356 8.31 4.54 15.58
CA GLU A 356 9.56 4.65 14.82
C GLU A 356 9.91 3.30 14.17
N PRO A 357 10.67 3.26 13.05
CA PRO A 357 11.04 2.01 12.39
C PRO A 357 11.69 0.97 13.32
N ASP A 358 12.52 1.43 14.25
CA ASP A 358 13.21 0.58 15.23
C ASP A 358 12.62 0.69 16.65
N GLY A 359 11.45 1.34 16.80
CA GLY A 359 10.81 1.61 18.09
C GLY A 359 9.62 0.72 18.37
N ASP A 360 9.35 0.49 19.67
CA ASP A 360 8.18 -0.28 20.14
C ASP A 360 7.10 0.60 20.77
N LYS A 361 7.42 1.87 21.06
CA LYS A 361 6.48 2.83 21.66
C LYS A 361 5.88 3.74 20.62
N SER A 362 4.56 3.87 20.64
CA SER A 362 3.85 4.80 19.76
C SER A 362 4.02 6.26 20.17
N LYS A 363 4.12 7.11 19.17
CA LYS A 363 3.97 8.57 19.24
C LYS A 363 2.58 8.93 18.72
N GLU A 364 2.03 10.03 19.21
CA GLU A 364 0.71 10.51 18.79
C GLU A 364 0.80 11.97 18.34
N MET A 365 0.17 12.26 17.20
CA MET A 365 -0.06 13.60 16.67
C MET A 365 -1.56 13.88 16.78
N VAL A 366 -1.91 15.09 17.24
CA VAL A 366 -3.29 15.56 17.31
C VAL A 366 -3.43 16.86 16.54
N LYS A 367 -4.41 16.93 15.65
CA LYS A 367 -4.77 18.15 14.90
C LYS A 367 -6.27 18.40 15.02
N VAL A 368 -6.66 19.66 15.11
CA VAL A 368 -8.07 20.06 15.12
C VAL A 368 -8.47 20.51 13.73
N VAL A 369 -9.58 19.98 13.23
CA VAL A 369 -10.20 20.40 11.96
C VAL A 369 -11.19 21.50 12.26
N LYS A 370 -10.90 22.72 11.83
CA LYS A 370 -11.74 23.91 12.02
C LYS A 370 -12.65 24.14 10.82
N SER A 371 -13.65 24.99 11.00
CA SER A 371 -14.61 25.33 9.94
C SER A 371 -14.01 26.12 8.78
N ASP A 372 -12.85 26.74 8.95
CA ASP A 372 -12.12 27.48 7.91
C ASP A 372 -11.56 26.62 6.78
N VAL A 373 -11.49 25.29 6.97
CA VAL A 373 -11.10 24.35 5.91
C VAL A 373 -12.17 24.19 4.81
N TYR A 374 -13.39 24.72 5.03
CA TYR A 374 -14.44 24.71 4.03
C TYR A 374 -14.23 25.84 3.01
N ASN A 375 -14.15 25.48 1.76
CA ASN A 375 -14.15 26.40 0.64
C ASN A 375 -15.29 26.07 -0.32
N LYS A 376 -16.18 27.05 -0.51
CA LYS A 376 -17.36 26.91 -1.39
C LYS A 376 -16.97 26.91 -2.88
N GLU A 377 -15.84 27.51 -3.23
CA GLU A 377 -15.37 27.66 -4.60
C GLU A 377 -14.49 26.48 -5.06
N ASN A 378 -14.04 25.65 -4.14
CA ASN A 378 -13.24 24.48 -4.48
C ASN A 378 -14.18 23.28 -4.73
N SER A 379 -14.31 22.90 -5.98
CA SER A 379 -14.44 21.47 -6.25
C SER A 379 -13.25 20.79 -5.60
N ILE A 380 -13.47 19.73 -4.84
CA ILE A 380 -12.39 18.86 -4.37
C ILE A 380 -11.84 18.20 -5.63
N ASP A 381 -10.84 18.81 -6.22
CA ASP A 381 -10.14 18.32 -7.40
C ASP A 381 -9.18 17.20 -7.02
#